data_32690b852628843c8481f3c6858560ff
#
_entry.id   32690b852628843c8481f3c6858560ff
#
_cell.length_a   1.000
_cell.length_b   1.000
_cell.length_c   1.000
_cell.angle_alpha   90.00
_cell.angle_beta   90.00
_cell.angle_gamma   90.00
#
_symmetry.space_group_name_H-M   'P 1'
#
loop_
_entity.id
_entity.type
_entity.pdbx_description
1 polymer ?
#
loop_
_entity_poly.entity_id
_entity_poly.type
_entity_poly.pdbx_seq_one_letter_code
_entity_poly.pdbx_strand_id
1 'polypeptide(L)'
;MLEQLVKHAQQLPDYNLASWQPTFHGDMNLVIAADGTWYHEGSAILKSKIMQLFGRLLQRQKNDDYWIITPVDAFRITVEDLPFVIVAADQVLQNGIKVWQFTSNTGDQTYLSRANQLVVTFDSEQQPQPKLWLRDGLWGRINRAVFYQLALACEVVETPQGDRAELTSGPHRYCFGPV
;
A
#
# COMPACT_ATOMS: atom_id res chain seq x y z
N MET A 1 -14.91 -21.81 -0.44
CA MET A 1 -13.92 -21.18 -1.34
C MET A 1 -12.86 -20.41 -0.55
N LEU A 2 -13.22 -19.39 0.25
CA LEU A 2 -12.28 -18.59 1.06
C LEU A 2 -11.40 -19.47 2.00
N GLU A 3 -11.99 -20.44 2.69
CA GLU A 3 -11.27 -21.33 3.62
C GLU A 3 -10.22 -22.22 2.92
N GLN A 4 -10.49 -22.64 1.69
CA GLN A 4 -9.53 -23.41 0.88
C GLN A 4 -8.37 -22.55 0.43
N LEU A 5 -8.62 -21.31 0.00
CA LEU A 5 -7.59 -20.34 -0.32
C LEU A 5 -6.68 -20.04 0.86
N VAL A 6 -7.28 -19.79 2.02
CA VAL A 6 -6.54 -19.55 3.28
C VAL A 6 -5.67 -20.75 3.64
N LYS A 7 -6.21 -21.98 3.53
CA LYS A 7 -5.49 -23.22 3.84
C LYS A 7 -4.31 -23.46 2.90
N HIS A 8 -4.50 -23.27 1.58
CA HIS A 8 -3.43 -23.40 0.60
C HIS A 8 -2.33 -22.34 0.81
N ALA A 9 -2.72 -21.10 1.03
CA ALA A 9 -1.79 -20.01 1.21
C ALA A 9 -0.97 -20.08 2.53
N GLN A 10 -1.54 -20.63 3.59
CA GLN A 10 -0.82 -20.82 4.88
C GLN A 10 0.31 -21.86 4.81
N GLN A 11 0.31 -22.72 3.81
CA GLN A 11 1.30 -23.80 3.64
C GLN A 11 2.50 -23.39 2.78
N LEU A 12 2.55 -22.14 2.28
CA LEU A 12 3.59 -21.67 1.37
C LEU A 12 4.78 -21.10 2.16
N PRO A 13 5.96 -21.74 2.12
CA PRO A 13 7.16 -21.24 2.80
C PRO A 13 7.77 -20.01 2.10
N ASP A 14 7.66 -19.94 0.76
CA ASP A 14 8.21 -18.84 -0.05
C ASP A 14 7.23 -18.41 -1.14
N TYR A 15 6.99 -17.10 -1.24
CA TYR A 15 6.10 -16.49 -2.24
C TYR A 15 6.88 -16.15 -3.54
N ASN A 16 7.35 -17.18 -4.26
CA ASN A 16 7.88 -16.97 -5.60
C ASN A 16 6.73 -16.88 -6.62
N LEU A 17 6.05 -15.75 -6.61
CA LEU A 17 4.88 -15.47 -7.46
C LEU A 17 5.15 -15.69 -8.96
N ALA A 18 6.40 -15.45 -9.39
CA ALA A 18 6.78 -15.59 -10.81
C ALA A 18 6.80 -17.04 -11.32
N SER A 19 6.89 -18.03 -10.42
CA SER A 19 6.89 -19.45 -10.78
C SER A 19 5.49 -20.08 -10.84
N TRP A 20 4.46 -19.36 -10.41
CA TRP A 20 3.11 -19.90 -10.33
C TRP A 20 2.38 -19.83 -11.67
N GLN A 21 1.63 -20.87 -11.98
CA GLN A 21 0.79 -20.96 -13.16
C GLN A 21 -0.66 -21.23 -12.73
N PRO A 22 -1.31 -20.25 -12.07
CA PRO A 22 -2.65 -20.45 -11.54
C PRO A 22 -3.70 -20.52 -12.62
N THR A 23 -4.76 -21.29 -12.37
CA THR A 23 -5.98 -21.25 -13.16
C THR A 23 -6.81 -20.02 -12.76
N PHE A 24 -7.20 -19.21 -13.74
CA PHE A 24 -8.09 -18.07 -13.50
C PHE A 24 -9.54 -18.53 -13.40
N HIS A 25 -10.22 -18.20 -12.30
CA HIS A 25 -11.59 -18.62 -11.99
C HIS A 25 -12.62 -17.50 -12.14
N GLY A 26 -12.22 -16.32 -12.63
CA GLY A 26 -13.11 -15.17 -12.76
C GLY A 26 -13.10 -14.26 -11.52
N ASP A 27 -14.23 -13.62 -11.26
CA ASP A 27 -14.38 -12.65 -10.19
C ASP A 27 -14.69 -13.33 -8.86
N MET A 28 -14.04 -12.87 -7.81
CA MET A 28 -14.37 -13.20 -6.42
C MET A 28 -15.09 -12.00 -5.79
N ASN A 29 -16.17 -12.24 -5.05
CA ASN A 29 -16.82 -11.20 -4.25
C ASN A 29 -15.99 -10.87 -3.01
N LEU A 30 -14.80 -10.34 -3.27
CA LEU A 30 -13.85 -9.81 -2.30
C LEU A 30 -13.61 -8.35 -2.67
N VAL A 31 -13.89 -7.43 -1.74
CA VAL A 31 -13.79 -5.99 -1.94
C VAL A 31 -12.84 -5.40 -0.91
N ILE A 32 -11.92 -4.57 -1.36
CA ILE A 32 -11.13 -3.69 -0.51
C ILE A 32 -11.74 -2.30 -0.62
N ALA A 33 -12.39 -1.85 0.46
CA ALA A 33 -12.99 -0.53 0.53
C ALA A 33 -11.92 0.57 0.60
N ALA A 34 -12.31 1.81 0.31
CA ALA A 34 -11.42 2.97 0.32
C ALA A 34 -10.78 3.25 1.69
N ASP A 35 -11.42 2.83 2.77
CA ASP A 35 -10.90 2.92 4.14
C ASP A 35 -9.91 1.80 4.50
N GLY A 36 -9.69 0.84 3.59
CA GLY A 36 -8.82 -0.31 3.77
C GLY A 36 -9.50 -1.51 4.44
N THR A 37 -10.80 -1.48 4.66
CA THR A 37 -11.56 -2.62 5.17
C THR A 37 -11.78 -3.64 4.06
N TRP A 38 -11.54 -4.92 4.38
CA TRP A 38 -11.75 -6.02 3.44
C TRP A 38 -13.10 -6.68 3.70
N TYR A 39 -13.89 -6.87 2.64
CA TYR A 39 -15.19 -7.53 2.68
C TYR A 39 -15.20 -8.78 1.81
N HIS A 40 -15.73 -9.88 2.34
CA HIS A 40 -16.03 -11.08 1.56
C HIS A 40 -17.52 -11.36 1.62
N GLU A 41 -18.16 -11.42 0.44
CA GLU A 41 -19.62 -11.60 0.32
C GLU A 41 -20.42 -10.60 1.18
N GLY A 42 -19.97 -9.34 1.22
CA GLY A 42 -20.58 -8.25 1.98
C GLY A 42 -20.28 -8.26 3.48
N SER A 43 -19.54 -9.25 3.99
CA SER A 43 -19.17 -9.34 5.41
C SER A 43 -17.73 -8.91 5.63
N ALA A 44 -17.48 -8.02 6.61
CA ALA A 44 -16.14 -7.56 6.93
C ALA A 44 -15.23 -8.69 7.45
N ILE A 45 -14.02 -8.75 6.92
CA ILE A 45 -12.98 -9.68 7.39
C ILE A 45 -12.28 -9.06 8.59
N LEU A 46 -12.56 -9.54 9.80
CA LEU A 46 -11.99 -8.99 11.03
C LEU A 46 -10.68 -9.69 11.46
N LYS A 47 -10.34 -10.84 10.85
CA LYS A 47 -9.15 -11.60 11.19
C LYS A 47 -7.90 -11.01 10.49
N SER A 48 -7.06 -10.32 11.25
CA SER A 48 -5.83 -9.68 10.74
C SER A 48 -4.92 -10.67 9.99
N LYS A 49 -4.80 -11.92 10.44
CA LYS A 49 -4.00 -12.96 9.77
C LYS A 49 -4.50 -13.28 8.35
N ILE A 50 -5.81 -13.19 8.11
CA ILE A 50 -6.39 -13.41 6.77
C ILE A 50 -6.06 -12.20 5.87
N MET A 51 -6.21 -10.97 6.39
CA MET A 51 -5.86 -9.77 5.64
C MET A 51 -4.36 -9.72 5.30
N GLN A 52 -3.48 -10.09 6.24
CA GLN A 52 -2.04 -10.20 5.99
C GLN A 52 -1.74 -11.21 4.89
N LEU A 53 -2.38 -12.37 4.94
CA LEU A 53 -2.21 -13.41 3.93
C LEU A 53 -2.64 -12.92 2.55
N PHE A 54 -3.84 -12.35 2.45
CA PHE A 54 -4.35 -11.84 1.18
C PHE A 54 -3.54 -10.64 0.67
N GLY A 55 -3.09 -9.77 1.56
CA GLY A 55 -2.18 -8.68 1.21
C GLY A 55 -0.92 -9.19 0.49
N ARG A 56 -0.34 -10.31 0.96
CA ARG A 56 0.84 -10.93 0.32
C ARG A 56 0.54 -11.57 -1.03
N LEU A 57 -0.67 -12.11 -1.21
CA LEU A 57 -1.12 -12.77 -2.44
C LEU A 57 -1.65 -11.78 -3.49
N LEU A 58 -1.84 -10.52 -3.10
CA LEU A 58 -2.37 -9.49 -3.96
C LEU A 58 -1.36 -9.09 -5.03
N GLN A 59 -1.81 -9.03 -6.27
CA GLN A 59 -1.05 -8.55 -7.42
C GLN A 59 -1.87 -7.56 -8.24
N ARG A 60 -1.21 -6.56 -8.81
CA ARG A 60 -1.77 -5.68 -9.82
C ARG A 60 -1.41 -6.20 -11.19
N GLN A 61 -2.40 -6.35 -12.07
CA GLN A 61 -2.21 -6.79 -13.43
C GLN A 61 -1.93 -5.63 -14.38
N LYS A 62 -1.50 -5.92 -15.60
CA LYS A 62 -1.16 -4.90 -16.62
C LYS A 62 -2.34 -4.01 -17.04
N ASN A 63 -3.56 -4.51 -16.90
CA ASN A 63 -4.82 -3.80 -17.18
C ASN A 63 -5.38 -3.06 -15.95
N ASP A 64 -4.55 -2.89 -14.91
CA ASP A 64 -4.89 -2.26 -13.63
C ASP A 64 -5.88 -3.03 -12.76
N ASP A 65 -6.26 -4.26 -13.13
CA ASP A 65 -7.01 -5.16 -12.27
C ASP A 65 -6.18 -5.63 -11.07
N TYR A 66 -6.86 -5.91 -9.97
CA TYR A 66 -6.27 -6.52 -8.78
C TYR A 66 -6.70 -7.98 -8.67
N TRP A 67 -5.73 -8.84 -8.45
CA TRP A 67 -5.96 -10.28 -8.35
C TRP A 67 -5.37 -10.84 -7.06
N ILE A 68 -6.09 -11.79 -6.44
CA ILE A 68 -5.53 -12.70 -5.42
C ILE A 68 -5.04 -13.93 -6.15
N ILE A 69 -3.75 -14.22 -6.02
CA ILE A 69 -3.08 -15.31 -6.74
C ILE A 69 -2.46 -16.28 -5.73
N THR A 70 -2.79 -17.56 -5.89
CA THR A 70 -2.15 -18.68 -5.22
C THR A 70 -1.38 -19.52 -6.25
N PRO A 71 -0.62 -20.56 -5.87
CA PRO A 71 0.05 -21.42 -6.83
C PRO A 71 -0.88 -22.10 -7.84
N VAL A 72 -2.15 -22.31 -7.48
CA VAL A 72 -3.11 -23.10 -8.25
C VAL A 72 -4.30 -22.30 -8.76
N ASP A 73 -4.67 -21.21 -8.06
CA ASP A 73 -5.89 -20.44 -8.33
C ASP A 73 -5.59 -18.95 -8.44
N ALA A 74 -6.30 -18.25 -9.32
CA ALA A 74 -6.29 -16.79 -9.41
C ALA A 74 -7.72 -16.26 -9.53
N PHE A 75 -8.01 -15.19 -8.78
CA PHE A 75 -9.30 -14.52 -8.75
C PHE A 75 -9.12 -13.02 -8.86
N ARG A 76 -9.94 -12.37 -9.70
CA ARG A 76 -10.03 -10.92 -9.73
C ARG A 76 -10.88 -10.43 -8.56
N ILE A 77 -10.46 -9.31 -7.95
CA ILE A 77 -11.15 -8.67 -6.83
C ILE A 77 -11.44 -7.20 -7.13
N THR A 78 -12.28 -6.58 -6.34
CA THR A 78 -12.57 -5.15 -6.43
C THR A 78 -11.75 -4.37 -5.41
N VAL A 79 -11.13 -3.27 -5.85
CA VAL A 79 -10.44 -2.29 -4.99
C VAL A 79 -11.02 -0.92 -5.30
N GLU A 80 -11.60 -0.26 -4.29
CA GLU A 80 -12.33 1.01 -4.48
C GLU A 80 -11.40 2.22 -4.69
N ASP A 81 -10.23 2.25 -4.01
CA ASP A 81 -9.22 3.30 -4.15
C ASP A 81 -7.84 2.66 -4.33
N LEU A 82 -7.13 2.45 -3.25
CA LEU A 82 -5.84 1.77 -3.21
C LEU A 82 -5.93 0.52 -2.33
N PRO A 83 -5.16 -0.53 -2.65
CA PRO A 83 -5.29 -1.82 -1.96
C PRO A 83 -4.82 -1.79 -0.50
N PHE A 84 -4.01 -0.81 -0.12
CA PHE A 84 -3.49 -0.68 1.24
C PHE A 84 -3.76 0.70 1.82
N VAL A 85 -3.80 0.76 3.15
CA VAL A 85 -3.80 2.00 3.92
C VAL A 85 -2.55 2.02 4.80
N ILE A 86 -1.78 3.08 4.74
CA ILE A 86 -0.62 3.31 5.60
C ILE A 86 -1.12 3.86 6.94
N VAL A 87 -0.87 3.10 7.99
CA VAL A 87 -1.43 3.36 9.33
C VAL A 87 -0.39 3.82 10.35
N ALA A 88 0.90 3.66 10.05
CA ALA A 88 1.99 4.15 10.90
C ALA A 88 3.20 4.57 10.06
N ALA A 89 3.97 5.53 10.58
CA ALA A 89 5.25 5.97 10.05
C ALA A 89 6.20 6.30 11.21
N ASP A 90 7.39 5.73 11.17
CA ASP A 90 8.43 5.92 12.17
C ASP A 90 9.75 6.30 11.53
N GLN A 91 10.53 7.17 12.18
CA GLN A 91 11.92 7.41 11.78
C GLN A 91 12.82 6.34 12.40
N VAL A 92 13.55 5.64 11.54
CA VAL A 92 14.49 4.59 11.95
C VAL A 92 15.89 4.83 11.37
N LEU A 93 16.89 4.21 11.96
CA LEU A 93 18.24 4.20 11.41
C LEU A 93 18.44 2.94 10.57
N GLN A 94 18.66 3.13 9.28
CA GLN A 94 19.05 2.06 8.36
C GLN A 94 20.49 2.32 7.91
N ASN A 95 21.42 1.44 8.33
CA ASN A 95 22.86 1.60 8.07
C ASN A 95 23.42 2.99 8.49
N GLY A 96 22.95 3.51 9.63
CA GLY A 96 23.37 4.81 10.15
C GLY A 96 22.69 6.03 9.50
N ILE A 97 21.80 5.83 8.54
CA ILE A 97 21.06 6.89 7.86
C ILE A 97 19.63 6.90 8.38
N LYS A 98 19.10 8.09 8.72
CA LYS A 98 17.70 8.26 9.12
C LYS A 98 16.80 8.10 7.89
N VAL A 99 15.86 7.16 7.95
CA VAL A 99 14.85 6.92 6.94
C VAL A 99 13.47 6.78 7.59
N TRP A 100 12.42 7.06 6.84
CA TRP A 100 11.06 6.75 7.27
C TRP A 100 10.73 5.29 6.95
N GLN A 101 10.19 4.59 7.94
CA GLN A 101 9.59 3.27 7.81
C GLN A 101 8.07 3.41 7.93
N PHE A 102 7.35 2.82 6.99
CA PHE A 102 5.90 2.84 6.96
C PHE A 102 5.33 1.45 7.21
N THR A 103 4.18 1.39 7.88
CA THR A 103 3.45 0.14 8.12
C THR A 103 2.04 0.27 7.53
N SER A 104 1.63 -0.75 6.75
CA SER A 104 0.29 -0.83 6.18
C SER A 104 -0.72 -1.46 7.17
N ASN A 105 -2.00 -1.33 6.86
CA ASN A 105 -3.10 -1.98 7.59
C ASN A 105 -3.05 -3.52 7.52
N THR A 106 -2.30 -4.09 6.58
CA THR A 106 -2.03 -5.53 6.49
C THR A 106 -0.74 -5.95 7.19
N GLY A 107 -0.01 -5.00 7.79
CA GLY A 107 1.23 -5.24 8.52
C GLY A 107 2.49 -5.28 7.65
N ASP A 108 2.37 -5.00 6.35
CA ASP A 108 3.55 -4.85 5.48
C ASP A 108 4.34 -3.62 5.88
N GLN A 109 5.67 -3.76 5.91
CA GLN A 109 6.58 -2.66 6.21
C GLN A 109 7.42 -2.31 4.98
N THR A 110 7.63 -1.01 4.76
CA THR A 110 8.51 -0.51 3.71
C THR A 110 9.28 0.72 4.17
N TYR A 111 10.50 0.87 3.64
CA TYR A 111 11.32 2.06 3.87
C TYR A 111 11.13 3.06 2.74
N LEU A 112 11.06 4.35 3.09
CA LEU A 112 11.06 5.44 2.12
C LEU A 112 12.49 5.69 1.65
N SER A 113 12.90 4.99 0.60
CA SER A 113 14.30 4.90 0.14
C SER A 113 14.48 5.04 -1.38
N ARG A 114 13.39 5.32 -2.13
CA ARG A 114 13.41 5.44 -3.59
C ARG A 114 12.77 6.74 -4.03
N ALA A 115 13.31 7.38 -5.07
CA ALA A 115 12.67 8.52 -5.71
C ALA A 115 11.24 8.16 -6.16
N ASN A 116 10.32 9.11 -6.06
CA ASN A 116 8.90 8.96 -6.44
C ASN A 116 8.12 7.85 -5.71
N GLN A 117 8.65 7.32 -4.60
CA GLN A 117 7.99 6.32 -3.80
C GLN A 117 6.80 6.90 -3.00
N LEU A 118 6.89 8.16 -2.59
CA LEU A 118 5.83 8.92 -1.95
C LEU A 118 5.38 10.02 -2.91
N VAL A 119 4.08 10.09 -3.15
CA VAL A 119 3.45 11.06 -4.05
C VAL A 119 2.26 11.69 -3.35
N VAL A 120 2.18 13.01 -3.38
CA VAL A 120 1.01 13.77 -2.93
C VAL A 120 0.38 14.42 -4.16
N THR A 121 -0.84 14.02 -4.46
CA THR A 121 -1.70 14.68 -5.45
C THR A 121 -2.79 15.44 -4.72
N PHE A 122 -3.51 16.30 -5.43
CA PHE A 122 -4.63 17.05 -4.85
C PHE A 122 -5.89 16.73 -5.65
N ASP A 123 -7.01 16.57 -4.97
CA ASP A 123 -8.31 16.37 -5.60
C ASP A 123 -8.92 17.69 -6.09
N SER A 124 -10.16 17.65 -6.60
CA SER A 124 -10.88 18.82 -7.09
C SER A 124 -11.17 19.87 -6.01
N GLU A 125 -11.17 19.47 -4.74
CA GLU A 125 -11.37 20.34 -3.59
C GLU A 125 -10.05 20.81 -2.96
N GLN A 126 -8.93 20.58 -3.67
CA GLN A 126 -7.56 20.87 -3.19
C GLN A 126 -7.18 20.12 -1.91
N GLN A 127 -7.84 18.99 -1.63
CA GLN A 127 -7.46 18.14 -0.51
C GLN A 127 -6.29 17.22 -0.92
N PRO A 128 -5.26 17.07 -0.06
CA PRO A 128 -4.12 16.22 -0.37
C PRO A 128 -4.52 14.74 -0.40
N GLN A 129 -4.07 14.06 -1.44
CA GLN A 129 -4.26 12.64 -1.69
C GLN A 129 -2.91 11.91 -1.66
N PRO A 130 -2.29 11.75 -0.47
CA PRO A 130 -0.96 11.15 -0.34
C PRO A 130 -1.03 9.64 -0.55
N LYS A 131 -0.07 9.10 -1.31
CA LYS A 131 0.08 7.66 -1.53
C LYS A 131 1.54 7.25 -1.50
N LEU A 132 1.76 6.03 -1.04
CA LEU A 132 3.06 5.41 -0.92
C LEU A 132 3.14 4.15 -1.79
N TRP A 133 4.17 4.05 -2.61
CA TRP A 133 4.49 2.82 -3.34
C TRP A 133 5.06 1.78 -2.37
N LEU A 134 4.47 0.59 -2.35
CA LEU A 134 4.91 -0.52 -1.51
C LEU A 134 5.75 -1.52 -2.30
N ARG A 135 5.17 -2.12 -3.33
CA ARG A 135 5.82 -3.12 -4.20
C ARG A 135 5.02 -3.36 -5.48
N ASP A 136 5.64 -3.79 -6.53
CA ASP A 136 5.03 -4.39 -7.74
C ASP A 136 3.80 -3.63 -8.28
N GLY A 137 3.86 -2.30 -8.29
CA GLY A 137 2.73 -1.44 -8.71
C GLY A 137 1.62 -1.32 -7.66
N LEU A 138 1.78 -1.89 -6.48
CA LEU A 138 0.84 -1.78 -5.38
C LEU A 138 1.16 -0.55 -4.52
N TRP A 139 0.14 0.27 -4.29
CA TRP A 139 0.21 1.52 -3.54
C TRP A 139 -0.65 1.45 -2.29
N GLY A 140 -0.30 2.22 -1.28
CA GLY A 140 -1.10 2.44 -0.08
C GLY A 140 -1.49 3.91 0.07
N ARG A 141 -2.74 4.17 0.43
CA ARG A 141 -3.22 5.50 0.82
C ARG A 141 -2.63 5.84 2.20
N ILE A 142 -1.93 6.94 2.33
CA ILE A 142 -1.47 7.41 3.64
C ILE A 142 -2.69 7.96 4.38
N ASN A 143 -3.00 7.42 5.57
CA ASN A 143 -4.12 7.89 6.35
C ASN A 143 -3.87 9.32 6.89
N ARG A 144 -4.94 9.96 7.31
CA ARG A 144 -4.90 11.37 7.72
C ARG A 144 -3.95 11.63 8.91
N ALA A 145 -3.91 10.73 9.88
CA ALA A 145 -3.05 10.87 11.06
C ALA A 145 -1.57 10.79 10.68
N VAL A 146 -1.19 9.81 9.86
CA VAL A 146 0.17 9.67 9.34
C VAL A 146 0.54 10.87 8.45
N PHE A 147 -0.37 11.33 7.59
CA PHE A 147 -0.12 12.50 6.75
C PHE A 147 0.22 13.74 7.57
N TYR A 148 -0.54 14.04 8.62
CA TYR A 148 -0.23 15.16 9.51
C TYR A 148 1.09 14.99 10.27
N GLN A 149 1.38 13.78 10.73
CA GLN A 149 2.68 13.49 11.36
C GLN A 149 3.84 13.79 10.41
N LEU A 150 3.74 13.38 9.13
CA LEU A 150 4.76 13.64 8.13
C LEU A 150 4.85 15.12 7.75
N ALA A 151 3.70 15.80 7.62
CA ALA A 151 3.65 17.23 7.32
C ALA A 151 4.36 18.07 8.38
N LEU A 152 4.20 17.71 9.66
CA LEU A 152 4.93 18.37 10.78
C LEU A 152 6.45 18.12 10.76
N ALA A 153 6.89 17.07 10.09
CA ALA A 153 8.30 16.73 9.91
C ALA A 153 8.92 17.30 8.63
N CYS A 154 8.12 17.95 7.78
CA CYS A 154 8.59 18.61 6.57
C CYS A 154 9.37 19.88 6.88
N GLU A 155 10.33 20.19 6.01
CA GLU A 155 11.03 21.47 5.96
C GLU A 155 10.41 22.35 4.87
N VAL A 156 10.32 23.65 5.10
CA VAL A 156 9.90 24.59 4.07
C VAL A 156 11.12 24.93 3.21
N VAL A 157 10.96 24.73 1.92
CA VAL A 157 12.00 25.02 0.92
C VAL A 157 11.50 26.11 -0.02
N GLU A 158 12.24 27.23 -0.09
CA GLU A 158 11.98 28.32 -1.02
C GLU A 158 12.33 27.87 -2.44
N THR A 159 11.41 28.07 -3.37
CA THR A 159 11.65 27.79 -4.80
C THR A 159 11.19 28.95 -5.68
N PRO A 160 11.70 29.06 -6.92
CA PRO A 160 11.26 30.11 -7.84
C PRO A 160 9.75 30.08 -8.15
N GLN A 161 9.08 28.95 -7.89
CA GLN A 161 7.64 28.76 -8.11
C GLN A 161 6.81 28.94 -6.83
N GLY A 162 7.43 29.33 -5.71
CA GLY A 162 6.82 29.45 -4.39
C GLY A 162 7.38 28.44 -3.39
N ASP A 163 7.05 28.65 -2.13
CA ASP A 163 7.52 27.79 -1.04
C ASP A 163 6.79 26.45 -1.07
N ARG A 164 7.51 25.38 -0.72
CA ARG A 164 6.93 24.04 -0.63
C ARG A 164 7.43 23.29 0.60
N ALA A 165 6.58 22.42 1.11
CA ALA A 165 6.93 21.48 2.16
C ALA A 165 7.64 20.25 1.55
N GLU A 166 8.82 19.90 2.08
CA GLU A 166 9.59 18.73 1.65
C GLU A 166 9.90 17.82 2.84
N LEU A 167 9.62 16.52 2.68
CA LEU A 167 10.00 15.48 3.63
C LEU A 167 11.33 14.85 3.20
N THR A 168 12.28 14.75 4.14
CA THR A 168 13.57 14.09 3.90
C THR A 168 13.56 12.67 4.45
N SER A 169 14.04 11.70 3.64
CA SER A 169 14.28 10.31 4.04
C SER A 169 15.55 9.80 3.36
N GLY A 170 16.59 9.58 4.14
CA GLY A 170 17.91 9.28 3.62
C GLY A 170 18.40 10.35 2.63
N PRO A 171 18.85 9.95 1.43
CA PRO A 171 19.31 10.91 0.41
C PRO A 171 18.18 11.55 -0.40
N HIS A 172 16.91 11.17 -0.17
CA HIS A 172 15.78 11.58 -0.99
C HIS A 172 14.93 12.65 -0.32
N ARG A 173 14.36 13.54 -1.13
CA ARG A 173 13.37 14.54 -0.73
C ARG A 173 12.07 14.31 -1.48
N TYR A 174 10.96 14.50 -0.79
CA TYR A 174 9.60 14.25 -1.29
C TYR A 174 8.76 15.50 -1.08
N CYS A 175 8.19 16.02 -2.16
CA CYS A 175 7.34 17.19 -2.12
C CYS A 175 5.98 16.82 -1.52
N PHE A 176 5.56 17.57 -0.48
CA PHE A 176 4.26 17.42 0.19
C PHE A 176 3.21 18.41 -0.32
N GLY A 177 3.64 19.44 -1.03
CA GLY A 177 2.77 20.46 -1.60
C GLY A 177 3.25 21.89 -1.34
N PRO A 178 2.51 22.89 -1.83
CA PRO A 178 2.79 24.28 -1.53
C PRO A 178 2.53 24.58 -0.04
N VAL A 179 3.19 25.61 0.47
CA VAL A 179 3.01 26.14 1.83
C VAL A 179 2.23 27.43 1.79
#